data_8192c7445f6c0dbf9ea2b44c51a5d7ba
#
_entry.id   8192c7445f6c0dbf9ea2b44c51a5d7ba
#
_cell.length_a   1.000
_cell.length_b   1.000
_cell.length_c   1.000
_cell.angle_alpha   90.00
_cell.angle_beta   90.00
_cell.angle_gamma   90.00
#
_symmetry.space_group_name_H-M   'P 1'
#
loop_
_entity.id
_entity.type
_entity.pdbx_description
1 polymer ?
#
loop_
_entity_poly.entity_id
_entity_poly.type
_entity_poly.pdbx_seq_one_letter_code
_entity_poly.pdbx_strand_id
1 'polypeptide(L)'
;MNILYRIYHYCIAAPIVLVLTIITCLVTIFGCIFDRDYWGYYPAKWWSRAMCFFFGVKVKVENRNLIDRKSAYVFVANHQGAYDIFSIYGYLGHNFKWLMRKGLNNFPLVGWACQMAGHVMVDNHSARGIIKTMNDAKKRLQKDMSIVVENQFVNPVPKGLTTN
;
A
#
# COMPACT_ATOMS: atom_id res chain seq x y z
N MET A 1 -1.51 -29.33 1.75
CA MET A 1 -2.55 -28.27 1.66
C MET A 1 -3.83 -28.92 1.14
N ASN A 2 -4.88 -28.94 1.97
CA ASN A 2 -6.10 -29.71 1.70
C ASN A 2 -6.82 -29.22 0.44
N ILE A 3 -7.38 -30.17 -0.34
CA ILE A 3 -8.09 -29.88 -1.60
C ILE A 3 -9.27 -28.92 -1.38
N LEU A 4 -9.96 -29.04 -0.23
CA LEU A 4 -11.04 -28.13 0.19
C LEU A 4 -10.55 -26.67 0.34
N TYR A 5 -9.35 -26.48 0.87
CA TYR A 5 -8.73 -25.14 1.00
C TYR A 5 -8.43 -24.52 -0.37
N ARG A 6 -7.97 -25.32 -1.33
CA ARG A 6 -7.76 -24.88 -2.73
C ARG A 6 -9.09 -24.49 -3.39
N ILE A 7 -10.10 -25.32 -3.25
CA ILE A 7 -11.44 -25.02 -3.81
C ILE A 7 -11.99 -23.72 -3.22
N TYR A 8 -11.93 -23.55 -1.90
CA TYR A 8 -12.33 -22.30 -1.25
C TYR A 8 -11.57 -21.08 -1.82
N HIS A 9 -10.24 -21.17 -1.91
CA HIS A 9 -9.43 -20.03 -2.38
C HIS A 9 -9.73 -19.66 -3.84
N TYR A 10 -9.80 -20.63 -4.73
CA TYR A 10 -9.98 -20.33 -6.16
C TYR A 10 -11.42 -20.08 -6.56
N CYS A 11 -12.37 -20.79 -5.97
CA CYS A 11 -13.77 -20.72 -6.40
C CYS A 11 -14.58 -19.68 -5.62
N ILE A 12 -14.19 -19.35 -4.39
CA ILE A 12 -14.94 -18.44 -3.52
C ILE A 12 -14.13 -17.19 -3.22
N ALA A 13 -12.95 -17.32 -2.62
CA ALA A 13 -12.19 -16.15 -2.17
C ALA A 13 -11.69 -15.30 -3.33
N ALA A 14 -11.11 -15.90 -4.37
CA ALA A 14 -10.54 -15.14 -5.49
C ALA A 14 -11.58 -14.30 -6.27
N PRO A 15 -12.77 -14.82 -6.65
CA PRO A 15 -13.80 -13.99 -7.27
C PRO A 15 -14.28 -12.85 -6.38
N ILE A 16 -14.49 -13.11 -5.08
CA ILE A 16 -14.92 -12.08 -4.12
C ILE A 16 -13.84 -10.99 -4.00
N VAL A 17 -12.58 -11.39 -3.84
CA VAL A 17 -11.44 -10.47 -3.77
C VAL A 17 -11.35 -9.61 -5.03
N LEU A 18 -11.53 -10.20 -6.21
CA LEU A 18 -11.52 -9.47 -7.48
C LEU A 18 -12.62 -8.41 -7.54
N VAL A 19 -13.85 -8.79 -7.21
CA VAL A 19 -15.00 -7.87 -7.21
C VAL A 19 -14.80 -6.75 -6.19
N LEU A 20 -14.37 -7.08 -4.97
CA LEU A 20 -14.09 -6.08 -3.93
C LEU A 20 -12.97 -5.13 -4.36
N THR A 21 -11.94 -5.62 -5.04
CA THR A 21 -10.84 -4.79 -5.56
C THR A 21 -11.36 -3.82 -6.62
N ILE A 22 -12.17 -4.29 -7.57
CA ILE A 22 -12.77 -3.43 -8.61
C ILE A 22 -13.63 -2.34 -7.97
N ILE A 23 -14.53 -2.71 -7.06
CA ILE A 23 -15.40 -1.75 -6.34
C ILE A 23 -14.56 -0.74 -5.60
N THR A 24 -13.54 -1.18 -4.86
CA THR A 24 -12.66 -0.28 -4.09
C THR A 24 -11.93 0.69 -5.00
N CYS A 25 -11.41 0.22 -6.14
CA CYS A 25 -10.74 1.10 -7.11
C CYS A 25 -11.69 2.16 -7.66
N LEU A 26 -12.91 1.77 -8.05
CA LEU A 26 -13.91 2.71 -8.54
C LEU A 26 -14.30 3.73 -7.48
N VAL A 27 -14.60 3.29 -6.27
CA VAL A 27 -14.92 4.17 -5.13
C VAL A 27 -13.77 5.14 -4.84
N THR A 28 -12.53 4.68 -4.87
CA THR A 28 -11.35 5.52 -4.69
C THR A 28 -11.22 6.54 -5.81
N ILE A 29 -11.31 6.13 -7.08
CA ILE A 29 -11.16 7.02 -8.24
C ILE A 29 -12.22 8.13 -8.20
N PHE A 30 -13.49 7.78 -8.07
CA PHE A 30 -14.57 8.77 -8.04
C PHE A 30 -14.57 9.59 -6.75
N GLY A 31 -14.33 8.97 -5.60
CA GLY A 31 -14.29 9.66 -4.32
C GLY A 31 -13.16 10.69 -4.22
N CYS A 32 -11.99 10.39 -4.77
CA CYS A 32 -10.84 11.32 -4.77
C CYS A 32 -11.09 12.62 -5.56
N ILE A 33 -12.15 12.69 -6.37
CA ILE A 33 -12.58 13.94 -7.02
C ILE A 33 -13.15 14.91 -5.97
N PHE A 34 -13.78 14.40 -4.91
CA PHE A 34 -14.41 15.21 -3.85
C PHE A 34 -13.41 15.47 -2.70
N ASP A 35 -12.77 14.43 -2.20
CA ASP A 35 -11.79 14.52 -1.11
C ASP A 35 -10.73 13.44 -1.27
N ARG A 36 -9.54 13.87 -1.66
CA ARG A 36 -8.41 12.97 -1.93
C ARG A 36 -7.83 12.33 -0.69
N ASP A 37 -7.89 13.01 0.45
CA ASP A 37 -7.26 12.50 1.68
C ASP A 37 -8.18 11.48 2.35
N TYR A 38 -9.47 11.68 2.32
CA TYR A 38 -10.45 10.74 2.82
C TYR A 38 -10.57 9.51 1.88
N TRP A 39 -10.96 9.73 0.63
CA TRP A 39 -11.25 8.65 -0.33
C TRP A 39 -10.00 7.95 -0.85
N GLY A 40 -8.85 8.59 -0.77
CA GLY A 40 -7.56 7.94 -1.09
C GLY A 40 -7.04 7.00 0.01
N TYR A 41 -7.63 7.00 1.21
CA TYR A 41 -7.21 6.16 2.32
C TYR A 41 -8.27 5.18 2.79
N TYR A 42 -9.48 5.63 3.09
CA TYR A 42 -10.48 4.80 3.78
C TYR A 42 -10.99 3.61 2.96
N PRO A 43 -11.28 3.71 1.65
CA PRO A 43 -11.68 2.55 0.86
C PRO A 43 -10.61 1.46 0.87
N ALA A 44 -9.34 1.83 0.66
CA ALA A 44 -8.22 0.89 0.68
C ALA A 44 -8.01 0.26 2.06
N LYS A 45 -8.24 1.00 3.15
CA LYS A 45 -8.19 0.49 4.52
C LYS A 45 -9.26 -0.58 4.76
N TRP A 46 -10.50 -0.35 4.36
CA TRP A 46 -11.57 -1.34 4.53
C TRP A 46 -11.37 -2.56 3.62
N TRP A 47 -10.93 -2.33 2.40
CA TRP A 47 -10.54 -3.40 1.48
C TRP A 47 -9.42 -4.26 2.08
N SER A 48 -8.37 -3.68 2.63
CA SER A 48 -7.27 -4.39 3.26
C SER A 48 -7.73 -5.25 4.45
N ARG A 49 -8.66 -4.75 5.26
CA ARG A 49 -9.25 -5.53 6.35
C ARG A 49 -10.07 -6.72 5.84
N ALA A 50 -10.84 -6.52 4.77
CA ALA A 50 -11.56 -7.60 4.12
C ALA A 50 -10.59 -8.66 3.57
N MET A 51 -9.46 -8.25 2.95
CA MET A 51 -8.42 -9.18 2.51
C MET A 51 -7.87 -10.00 3.68
N CYS A 52 -7.49 -9.36 4.79
CA CYS A 52 -7.03 -10.07 5.98
C CYS A 52 -8.07 -11.08 6.48
N PHE A 53 -9.34 -10.73 6.47
CA PHE A 53 -10.42 -11.62 6.88
C PHE A 53 -10.56 -12.84 5.94
N PHE A 54 -10.64 -12.63 4.62
CA PHE A 54 -10.80 -13.72 3.65
C PHE A 54 -9.59 -14.65 3.58
N PHE A 55 -8.40 -14.13 3.81
CA PHE A 55 -7.17 -14.94 3.84
C PHE A 55 -6.84 -15.48 5.24
N GLY A 56 -7.67 -15.22 6.25
CA GLY A 56 -7.46 -15.69 7.61
C GLY A 56 -6.24 -15.09 8.31
N VAL A 57 -5.80 -13.90 7.88
CA VAL A 57 -4.65 -13.21 8.45
C VAL A 57 -5.05 -12.50 9.73
N LYS A 58 -4.47 -12.91 10.86
CA LYS A 58 -4.64 -12.24 12.16
C LYS A 58 -3.56 -11.20 12.34
N VAL A 59 -3.95 -9.94 12.44
CA VAL A 59 -3.02 -8.81 12.64
C VAL A 59 -3.08 -8.36 14.10
N LYS A 60 -1.92 -8.38 14.78
CA LYS A 60 -1.74 -7.81 16.12
C LYS A 60 -0.94 -6.52 15.99
N VAL A 61 -1.48 -5.43 16.50
CA VAL A 61 -0.80 -4.13 16.53
C VAL A 61 -0.33 -3.85 17.94
N GLU A 62 0.98 -3.73 18.09
CA GLU A 62 1.61 -3.38 19.38
C GLU A 62 2.09 -1.93 19.36
N ASN A 63 2.23 -1.32 20.53
CA ASN A 63 2.81 0.02 20.72
C ASN A 63 2.10 1.15 19.94
N ARG A 64 0.81 1.00 19.63
CA ARG A 64 0.03 2.03 18.92
C ARG A 64 0.01 3.38 19.64
N ASN A 65 0.12 3.37 20.96
CA ASN A 65 0.18 4.56 21.80
C ASN A 65 1.42 5.43 21.58
N LEU A 66 2.48 4.90 20.96
CA LEU A 66 3.68 5.65 20.60
C LEU A 66 3.50 6.54 19.38
N ILE A 67 2.41 6.37 18.61
CA ILE A 67 2.15 7.12 17.39
C ILE A 67 1.10 8.20 17.69
N ASP A 68 1.51 9.45 17.65
CA ASP A 68 0.58 10.58 17.68
C ASP A 68 -0.12 10.75 16.34
N ARG A 69 -1.46 10.78 16.35
CA ARG A 69 -2.27 10.89 15.13
C ARG A 69 -2.17 12.24 14.42
N LYS A 70 -1.66 13.26 15.12
CA LYS A 70 -1.52 14.61 14.58
C LYS A 70 -0.16 14.88 13.96
N SER A 71 0.80 13.98 14.15
CA SER A 71 2.16 14.13 13.65
C SER A 71 2.35 13.39 12.33
N ALA A 72 3.19 13.95 11.45
CA ALA A 72 3.61 13.29 10.22
C ALA A 72 4.78 12.36 10.48
N TYR A 73 4.73 11.16 9.90
CA TYR A 73 5.74 10.11 10.06
C TYR A 73 6.23 9.58 8.73
N VAL A 74 7.46 9.11 8.72
CA VAL A 74 7.99 8.23 7.69
C VAL A 74 8.06 6.82 8.30
N PHE A 75 7.13 5.97 7.90
CA PHE A 75 7.11 4.58 8.32
C PHE A 75 7.96 3.75 7.37
N VAL A 76 8.98 3.09 7.89
CA VAL A 76 9.80 2.16 7.11
C VAL A 76 9.32 0.74 7.41
N ALA A 77 8.81 0.07 6.38
CA ALA A 77 8.26 -1.28 6.50
C ALA A 77 9.20 -2.29 5.86
N ASN A 78 9.45 -3.40 6.57
CA ASN A 78 10.08 -4.57 5.98
C ASN A 78 9.02 -5.33 5.18
N HIS A 79 9.00 -5.10 3.86
CA HIS A 79 7.98 -5.66 2.98
C HIS A 79 8.48 -6.95 2.34
N GLN A 80 7.85 -8.07 2.67
CA GLN A 80 8.18 -9.40 2.16
C GLN A 80 7.09 -9.99 1.25
N GLY A 81 5.88 -9.45 1.30
CA GLY A 81 4.75 -9.97 0.51
C GLY A 81 3.47 -9.14 0.59
N ALA A 82 2.48 -9.52 -0.21
CA ALA A 82 1.21 -8.80 -0.32
C ALA A 82 0.45 -8.66 1.03
N TYR A 83 0.63 -9.60 1.94
CA TYR A 83 -0.02 -9.56 3.25
C TYR A 83 0.44 -8.40 4.12
N ASP A 84 1.68 -7.92 3.93
CA ASP A 84 2.20 -6.76 4.67
C ASP A 84 1.45 -5.50 4.26
N ILE A 85 1.13 -5.35 2.97
CA ILE A 85 0.32 -4.24 2.46
C ILE A 85 -1.04 -4.22 3.15
N PHE A 86 -1.72 -5.38 3.21
CA PHE A 86 -3.04 -5.48 3.84
C PHE A 86 -2.96 -5.19 5.34
N SER A 87 -1.93 -5.67 6.02
CA SER A 87 -1.73 -5.44 7.44
C SER A 87 -1.47 -3.98 7.76
N ILE A 88 -0.59 -3.33 7.02
CA ILE A 88 -0.24 -1.93 7.22
C ILE A 88 -1.45 -1.03 6.90
N TYR A 89 -2.06 -1.21 5.72
CA TYR A 89 -3.20 -0.38 5.32
C TYR A 89 -4.39 -0.53 6.26
N GLY A 90 -4.73 -1.77 6.60
CA GLY A 90 -5.89 -2.08 7.41
C GLY A 90 -5.76 -1.66 8.87
N TYR A 91 -4.54 -1.72 9.42
CA TYR A 91 -4.38 -1.73 10.88
C TYR A 91 -3.39 -0.70 11.43
N LEU A 92 -2.57 -0.01 10.63
CA LEU A 92 -1.68 1.04 11.11
C LEU A 92 -2.45 2.16 11.83
N GLY A 93 -3.66 2.48 11.36
CA GLY A 93 -4.54 3.43 12.02
C GLY A 93 -4.13 4.91 11.87
N HIS A 94 -3.26 5.19 10.91
CA HIS A 94 -2.77 6.51 10.54
C HIS A 94 -2.95 6.71 9.04
N ASN A 95 -3.36 7.91 8.59
CA ASN A 95 -3.48 8.19 7.16
C ASN A 95 -2.08 8.40 6.58
N PHE A 96 -1.78 7.75 5.46
CA PHE A 96 -0.47 7.80 4.83
C PHE A 96 -0.57 7.61 3.32
N LYS A 97 0.49 7.98 2.62
CA LYS A 97 0.69 7.66 1.20
C LYS A 97 1.82 6.66 1.06
N TRP A 98 1.64 5.69 0.17
CA TRP A 98 2.68 4.72 -0.14
C TRP A 98 3.70 5.28 -1.11
N LEU A 99 4.95 4.91 -0.87
CA LEU A 99 6.01 5.00 -1.86
C LEU A 99 6.06 3.64 -2.58
N MET A 100 5.58 3.58 -3.82
CA MET A 100 5.37 2.35 -4.59
C MET A 100 6.28 2.26 -5.79
N ARG A 101 6.54 1.05 -6.28
CA ARG A 101 7.26 0.86 -7.55
C ARG A 101 6.40 1.30 -8.73
N LYS A 102 7.02 1.96 -9.71
CA LYS A 102 6.37 2.44 -10.95
C LYS A 102 5.66 1.34 -11.73
N GLY A 103 6.14 0.08 -11.64
CA GLY A 103 5.52 -1.07 -12.30
C GLY A 103 4.05 -1.32 -11.93
N LEU A 104 3.58 -0.81 -10.78
CA LEU A 104 2.18 -0.93 -10.37
C LEU A 104 1.23 -0.14 -11.28
N ASN A 105 1.73 0.88 -11.99
CA ASN A 105 0.95 1.63 -13.00
C ASN A 105 0.48 0.77 -14.19
N ASN A 106 1.14 -0.36 -14.43
CA ASN A 106 0.77 -1.26 -15.53
C ASN A 106 -0.48 -2.09 -15.23
N PHE A 107 -0.94 -2.09 -13.98
CA PHE A 107 -2.20 -2.73 -13.62
C PHE A 107 -3.35 -1.74 -13.84
N PRO A 108 -4.23 -1.98 -14.83
CA PRO A 108 -5.37 -1.10 -15.08
C PRO A 108 -6.25 -1.03 -13.83
N LEU A 109 -6.99 0.06 -13.65
CA LEU A 109 -7.81 0.36 -12.48
C LEU A 109 -6.98 0.58 -11.18
N VAL A 110 -6.18 -0.40 -10.76
CA VAL A 110 -5.38 -0.31 -9.53
C VAL A 110 -4.36 0.83 -9.63
N GLY A 111 -3.62 0.91 -10.74
CA GLY A 111 -2.66 2.00 -10.98
C GLY A 111 -3.33 3.38 -10.97
N TRP A 112 -4.50 3.50 -11.60
CA TRP A 112 -5.27 4.75 -11.60
C TRP A 112 -5.79 5.11 -10.20
N ALA A 113 -6.32 4.14 -9.46
CA ALA A 113 -6.77 4.36 -8.09
C ALA A 113 -5.61 4.83 -7.20
N CYS A 114 -4.43 4.22 -7.30
CA CYS A 114 -3.23 4.62 -6.56
C CYS A 114 -2.76 6.04 -6.91
N GLN A 115 -2.80 6.43 -8.20
CA GLN A 115 -2.47 7.78 -8.63
C GLN A 115 -3.47 8.81 -8.10
N MET A 116 -4.77 8.53 -8.22
CA MET A 116 -5.83 9.39 -7.70
C MET A 116 -5.76 9.53 -6.19
N ALA A 117 -5.45 8.45 -5.47
CA ALA A 117 -5.21 8.45 -4.03
C ALA A 117 -3.96 9.25 -3.60
N GLY A 118 -3.08 9.61 -4.55
CA GLY A 118 -1.89 10.41 -4.27
C GLY A 118 -0.69 9.61 -3.80
N HIS A 119 -0.65 8.33 -4.05
CA HIS A 119 0.53 7.53 -3.81
C HIS A 119 1.68 7.95 -4.74
N VAL A 120 2.89 7.80 -4.28
CA VAL A 120 4.10 8.22 -4.99
C VAL A 120 4.70 7.02 -5.71
N MET A 121 4.77 7.10 -7.04
CA MET A 121 5.38 6.06 -7.86
C MET A 121 6.85 6.34 -8.06
N VAL A 122 7.70 5.44 -7.57
CA VAL A 122 9.17 5.56 -7.63
C VAL A 122 9.71 4.81 -8.83
N ASP A 123 10.54 5.48 -9.60
CA ASP A 123 11.37 4.84 -10.59
C ASP A 123 12.64 4.28 -9.92
N ASN A 124 12.65 2.97 -9.72
CA ASN A 124 13.75 2.27 -9.04
C ASN A 124 14.83 1.74 -9.99
N HIS A 125 14.79 2.11 -11.28
CA HIS A 125 15.80 1.68 -12.26
C HIS A 125 17.16 2.38 -12.06
N SER A 126 17.19 3.53 -11.39
CA SER A 126 18.43 4.25 -11.11
C SER A 126 18.37 4.99 -9.79
N ALA A 127 19.53 5.15 -9.13
CA ALA A 127 19.65 5.95 -7.90
C ALA A 127 19.19 7.40 -8.12
N ARG A 128 19.50 7.96 -9.28
CA ARG A 128 19.07 9.33 -9.67
C ARG A 128 17.54 9.41 -9.82
N GLY A 129 16.90 8.38 -10.37
CA GLY A 129 15.44 8.26 -10.47
C GLY A 129 14.77 8.23 -9.09
N ILE A 130 15.32 7.47 -8.15
CA ILE A 130 14.85 7.40 -6.76
C ILE A 130 14.94 8.78 -6.10
N ILE A 131 16.10 9.44 -6.16
CA ILE A 131 16.30 10.77 -5.55
C ILE A 131 15.36 11.81 -6.16
N LYS A 132 15.20 11.83 -7.48
CA LYS A 132 14.27 12.73 -8.15
C LYS A 132 12.84 12.53 -7.67
N THR A 133 12.39 11.27 -7.64
CA THR A 133 11.02 10.94 -7.21
C THR A 133 10.81 11.28 -5.72
N MET A 134 11.80 11.05 -4.87
CA MET A 134 11.74 11.44 -3.46
C MET A 134 11.61 12.96 -3.29
N ASN A 135 12.34 13.73 -4.06
CA ASN A 135 12.26 15.20 -4.04
C ASN A 135 10.90 15.69 -4.57
N ASP A 136 10.37 15.07 -5.62
CA ASP A 136 9.05 15.41 -6.16
C ASP A 136 7.93 14.99 -5.17
N ALA A 137 8.08 13.88 -4.48
CA ALA A 137 7.19 13.44 -3.41
C ALA A 137 7.18 14.46 -2.27
N LYS A 138 8.35 14.88 -1.81
CA LYS A 138 8.51 15.88 -0.74
C LYS A 138 7.80 17.19 -1.06
N LYS A 139 7.79 17.61 -2.33
CA LYS A 139 7.08 18.81 -2.80
C LYS A 139 5.56 18.64 -2.86
N ARG A 140 5.10 17.42 -3.17
CA ARG A 140 3.67 17.10 -3.34
C ARG A 140 2.97 16.72 -2.04
N LEU A 141 3.72 16.19 -1.09
CA LEU A 141 3.18 15.80 0.20
C LEU A 141 2.87 17.06 1.00
N GLN A 142 1.63 17.17 1.43
CA GLN A 142 1.22 18.23 2.35
C GLN A 142 2.02 18.09 3.65
N LYS A 143 2.19 19.22 4.34
CA LYS A 143 3.06 19.36 5.50
C LYS A 143 2.83 18.33 6.62
N ASP A 144 1.62 17.74 6.69
CA ASP A 144 1.20 16.83 7.75
C ASP A 144 0.90 15.40 7.23
N MET A 145 1.37 15.03 6.03
CA MET A 145 1.12 13.74 5.42
C MET A 145 2.21 12.72 5.78
N SER A 146 1.80 11.59 6.31
CA SER A 146 2.69 10.46 6.56
C SER A 146 2.96 9.65 5.30
N ILE A 147 4.12 9.01 5.26
CA ILE A 147 4.57 8.17 4.14
C ILE A 147 4.94 6.80 4.67
N VAL A 148 4.57 5.75 3.93
CA VAL A 148 5.09 4.40 4.12
C VAL A 148 6.06 4.08 2.99
N VAL A 149 7.26 3.64 3.37
CA VAL A 149 8.38 3.32 2.48
C VAL A 149 8.79 1.88 2.71
N GLU A 150 9.01 1.12 1.66
CA GLU A 150 9.61 -0.20 1.76
C GLU A 150 11.11 -0.09 2.07
N ASN A 151 11.63 -0.95 2.93
CA ASN A 151 13.04 -0.95 3.34
C ASN A 151 14.01 -1.00 2.15
N GLN A 152 13.66 -1.68 1.07
CA GLN A 152 14.47 -1.75 -0.15
C GLN A 152 14.71 -0.39 -0.85
N PHE A 153 13.89 0.64 -0.57
CA PHE A 153 14.10 2.00 -1.08
C PHE A 153 15.02 2.81 -0.17
N VAL A 154 15.12 2.44 1.11
CA VAL A 154 15.97 3.14 2.08
C VAL A 154 17.40 2.62 2.02
N ASN A 155 17.54 1.30 1.86
CA ASN A 155 18.84 0.64 1.69
C ASN A 155 18.85 -0.15 0.37
N PRO A 156 19.17 0.49 -0.77
CA PRO A 156 19.33 -0.22 -2.02
C PRO A 156 20.55 -1.13 -1.90
N VAL A 157 20.34 -2.43 -1.66
CA VAL A 157 21.41 -3.42 -1.76
C VAL A 157 21.91 -3.41 -3.20
N PRO A 158 23.20 -3.16 -3.46
CA PRO A 158 23.72 -3.23 -4.82
C PRO A 158 23.44 -4.62 -5.39
N LYS A 159 22.86 -4.68 -6.59
CA LYS A 159 22.69 -5.93 -7.31
C LYS A 159 24.06 -6.55 -7.50
N GLY A 160 24.38 -7.62 -6.77
CA GLY A 160 25.66 -8.30 -6.83
C GLY A 160 26.20 -8.84 -5.52
N LEU A 161 25.66 -8.46 -4.37
CA LEU A 161 25.97 -9.07 -3.07
C LEU A 161 24.88 -10.07 -2.70
N THR A 162 24.86 -11.22 -3.37
CA THR A 162 24.26 -12.43 -2.81
C THR A 162 25.25 -12.97 -1.78
N THR A 163 24.96 -12.81 -0.52
CA THR A 163 25.62 -13.59 0.54
C THR A 163 25.24 -15.06 0.31
N ASN A 164 26.24 -15.87 -0.05
CA ASN A 164 26.18 -17.33 -0.01
C ASN A 164 25.92 -17.81 1.41
#